data_1b7c5b7fe3817328a5fec68b4f9f9a50
#
_entry.id   1b7c5b7fe3817328a5fec68b4f9f9a50
#
_cell.length_a   1.000
_cell.length_b   1.000
_cell.length_c   1.000
_cell.angle_alpha   90.00
_cell.angle_beta   90.00
_cell.angle_gamma   90.00
#
_symmetry.space_group_name_H-M   'P 1'
#
loop_
_entity.id
_entity.type
_entity.pdbx_description
1 polymer ?
#
loop_
_entity_poly.entity_id
_entity_poly.type
_entity_poly.pdbx_seq_one_letter_code
_entity_poly.pdbx_strand_id
1 'polypeptide(L)'
;MAKHLTAQQRYEISFRLQNKERPIDIAMALGVHRSTISREIRRNKTPHGKYNAEKAQWLSDRRMSARKHYTVLTDEMKAYVDQKLTQEQWSPEQISGRRRALGLPGISHETIYRYVWEEKHKWGKPLYKHLRHRGRHYNKRGSSYKSRGILGRVGIEQRPAVVDEKCRFGDLEIDTIVGKNRRNVIMTINDRESGFLIMRKLPSKEAEPLAEAAIAALKPIRKELHTMTADNGTEFSRHQQIAKALRMDIFFARPYHSWERGANENTNGLVRQYFIKGSDFGKITDKDINMVQDKINNRPRKRLDFMTPVEFIKQKYGENKTIIKLLRY
;
A
#
# COMPACT_ATOMS: atom_id res chain seq x y z
N MET A 1 19.05 18.65 -10.80
CA MET A 1 18.19 19.85 -11.08
C MET A 1 19.09 21.05 -11.32
N ALA A 2 18.83 21.87 -12.37
CA ALA A 2 19.57 23.09 -12.59
C ALA A 2 19.26 24.08 -11.44
N LYS A 3 20.30 24.49 -10.71
CA LYS A 3 20.16 25.49 -9.64
C LYS A 3 19.92 26.87 -10.27
N HIS A 4 18.92 27.60 -9.77
CA HIS A 4 18.70 29.00 -10.14
C HIS A 4 19.82 29.87 -9.53
N LEU A 5 20.16 30.95 -10.23
CA LEU A 5 21.11 31.94 -9.69
C LEU A 5 20.53 32.55 -8.40
N THR A 6 21.38 32.71 -7.40
CA THR A 6 21.03 33.37 -6.14
C THR A 6 21.08 34.89 -6.28
N ALA A 7 20.46 35.61 -5.32
CA ALA A 7 20.59 37.08 -5.26
C ALA A 7 22.06 37.51 -5.21
N GLN A 8 22.87 36.84 -4.39
CA GLN A 8 24.30 37.14 -4.28
C GLN A 8 25.05 36.97 -5.62
N GLN A 9 24.77 35.91 -6.36
CA GLN A 9 25.33 35.71 -7.69
C GLN A 9 24.87 36.79 -8.67
N ARG A 10 23.65 37.34 -8.56
CA ARG A 10 23.18 38.46 -9.38
C ARG A 10 23.92 39.77 -9.06
N TYR A 11 24.23 40.02 -7.79
CA TYR A 11 25.08 41.16 -7.41
C TYR A 11 26.48 41.03 -7.98
N GLU A 12 27.07 39.86 -7.91
CA GLU A 12 28.39 39.58 -8.49
C GLU A 12 28.40 39.79 -10.03
N ILE A 13 27.35 39.29 -10.72
CA ILE A 13 27.20 39.54 -12.18
C ILE A 13 27.11 41.03 -12.45
N SER A 14 26.33 41.79 -11.68
CA SER A 14 26.19 43.25 -11.87
C SER A 14 27.51 43.99 -11.69
N PHE A 15 28.25 43.66 -10.63
CA PHE A 15 29.54 44.27 -10.32
C PHE A 15 30.56 44.00 -11.44
N ARG A 16 30.71 42.75 -11.89
CA ARG A 16 31.65 42.37 -12.94
C ARG A 16 31.31 42.97 -14.31
N LEU A 17 30.02 43.11 -14.63
CA LEU A 17 29.55 43.77 -15.83
C LEU A 17 29.88 45.29 -15.82
N GLN A 18 29.84 45.96 -14.65
CA GLN A 18 30.25 47.34 -14.49
C GLN A 18 31.76 47.49 -14.75
N ASN A 19 32.55 46.47 -14.36
CA ASN A 19 33.96 46.39 -14.64
C ASN A 19 34.32 45.95 -16.08
N LYS A 20 33.29 45.88 -16.98
CA LYS A 20 33.42 45.50 -18.40
C LYS A 20 33.97 44.08 -18.62
N GLU A 21 33.83 43.18 -17.65
CA GLU A 21 34.18 41.77 -17.82
C GLU A 21 33.23 41.08 -18.82
N ARG A 22 33.79 40.15 -19.59
CA ARG A 22 32.99 39.41 -20.58
C ARG A 22 32.11 38.37 -19.89
N PRO A 23 30.93 38.06 -20.41
CA PRO A 23 30.03 37.06 -19.82
C PRO A 23 30.65 35.66 -19.63
N ILE A 24 31.68 35.33 -20.42
CA ILE A 24 32.39 34.05 -20.29
C ILE A 24 33.26 34.02 -19.02
N ASP A 25 33.94 35.14 -18.73
CA ASP A 25 34.81 35.28 -17.57
C ASP A 25 33.97 35.29 -16.29
N ILE A 26 32.84 35.97 -16.33
CA ILE A 26 31.84 35.95 -15.22
C ILE A 26 31.30 34.52 -14.96
N ALA A 27 31.04 33.74 -16.03
CA ALA A 27 30.58 32.38 -15.88
C ALA A 27 31.61 31.47 -15.21
N MET A 28 32.90 31.64 -15.59
CA MET A 28 34.02 30.92 -14.97
C MET A 28 34.15 31.26 -13.50
N ALA A 29 34.11 32.56 -13.14
CA ALA A 29 34.21 33.00 -11.75
C ALA A 29 33.07 32.50 -10.85
N LEU A 30 31.83 32.36 -11.39
CA LEU A 30 30.66 31.87 -10.66
C LEU A 30 30.49 30.35 -10.72
N GLY A 31 31.35 29.61 -11.41
CA GLY A 31 31.26 28.16 -11.57
C GLY A 31 29.99 27.71 -12.29
N VAL A 32 29.48 28.49 -13.25
CA VAL A 32 28.25 28.18 -13.99
C VAL A 32 28.56 28.17 -15.51
N HIS A 33 27.68 27.49 -16.26
CA HIS A 33 27.85 27.45 -17.71
C HIS A 33 27.61 28.82 -18.35
N ARG A 34 28.43 29.21 -19.36
CA ARG A 34 28.35 30.50 -20.06
C ARG A 34 26.95 30.88 -20.52
N SER A 35 26.15 29.88 -20.98
CA SER A 35 24.77 30.13 -21.41
C SER A 35 23.85 30.58 -20.28
N THR A 36 24.15 30.23 -19.02
CA THR A 36 23.40 30.69 -17.85
C THR A 36 23.54 32.20 -17.67
N ILE A 37 24.77 32.71 -17.75
CA ILE A 37 25.02 34.15 -17.64
C ILE A 37 24.43 34.92 -18.83
N SER A 38 24.63 34.44 -20.06
CA SER A 38 24.08 35.11 -21.26
C SER A 38 22.53 35.15 -21.21
N ARG A 39 21.87 34.07 -20.76
CA ARG A 39 20.41 34.05 -20.59
C ARG A 39 19.95 34.96 -19.46
N GLU A 40 20.66 35.01 -18.34
CA GLU A 40 20.36 35.89 -17.21
C GLU A 40 20.42 37.35 -17.61
N ILE A 41 21.51 37.80 -18.26
CA ILE A 41 21.66 39.16 -18.75
C ILE A 41 20.57 39.50 -19.74
N ARG A 42 20.32 38.65 -20.75
CA ARG A 42 19.33 38.89 -21.79
C ARG A 42 17.89 39.01 -21.21
N ARG A 43 17.56 38.21 -20.20
CA ARG A 43 16.23 38.19 -19.60
C ARG A 43 15.95 39.35 -18.66
N ASN A 44 17.01 39.93 -18.08
CA ASN A 44 16.86 40.85 -16.96
C ASN A 44 17.52 42.22 -17.20
N LYS A 45 18.06 42.49 -18.42
CA LYS A 45 18.54 43.83 -18.79
C LYS A 45 17.42 44.86 -18.75
N THR A 46 17.78 46.09 -18.37
CA THR A 46 16.85 47.23 -18.38
C THR A 46 16.51 47.64 -19.83
N PRO A 47 15.47 48.48 -20.07
CA PRO A 47 15.21 49.05 -21.39
C PRO A 47 16.42 49.78 -21.99
N HIS A 48 17.27 50.36 -21.15
CA HIS A 48 18.50 51.02 -21.57
C HIS A 48 19.73 50.08 -21.72
N GLY A 49 19.48 48.76 -21.76
CA GLY A 49 20.50 47.74 -21.99
C GLY A 49 21.41 47.41 -20.79
N LYS A 50 21.27 48.10 -19.65
CA LYS A 50 22.06 47.85 -18.44
C LYS A 50 21.49 46.71 -17.61
N TYR A 51 22.36 45.94 -16.96
CA TYR A 51 21.97 44.91 -15.99
C TYR A 51 22.00 45.50 -14.57
N ASN A 52 20.92 45.27 -13.80
CA ASN A 52 20.83 45.65 -12.39
C ASN A 52 20.44 44.45 -11.57
N ALA A 53 21.17 44.11 -10.51
CA ALA A 53 20.98 42.92 -9.70
C ALA A 53 19.61 42.86 -8.98
N GLU A 54 19.20 44.00 -8.39
CA GLU A 54 17.93 44.09 -7.65
C GLU A 54 16.72 43.88 -8.59
N LYS A 55 16.76 44.58 -9.73
CA LYS A 55 15.74 44.43 -10.76
C LYS A 55 15.71 43.02 -11.34
N ALA A 56 16.87 42.42 -11.55
CA ALA A 56 16.99 41.04 -12.02
C ALA A 56 16.41 40.04 -11.00
N GLN A 57 16.66 40.26 -9.70
CA GLN A 57 16.09 39.47 -8.63
C GLN A 57 14.56 39.64 -8.60
N TRP A 58 14.08 40.87 -8.59
CA TRP A 58 12.64 41.16 -8.59
C TRP A 58 11.91 40.53 -9.80
N LEU A 59 12.48 40.63 -11.00
CA LEU A 59 11.95 40.01 -12.21
C LEU A 59 11.95 38.46 -12.10
N SER A 60 12.99 37.89 -11.49
CA SER A 60 13.07 36.44 -11.24
C SER A 60 11.95 35.99 -10.29
N ASP A 61 11.78 36.70 -9.17
CA ASP A 61 10.77 36.39 -8.17
C ASP A 61 9.35 36.55 -8.73
N ARG A 62 9.12 37.62 -9.48
CA ARG A 62 7.85 37.82 -10.19
C ARG A 62 7.54 36.70 -11.19
N ARG A 63 8.53 36.21 -11.94
CA ARG A 63 8.34 35.07 -12.86
C ARG A 63 8.10 33.77 -12.09
N MET A 64 8.76 33.59 -10.97
CA MET A 64 8.50 32.43 -10.10
C MET A 64 7.09 32.45 -9.53
N SER A 65 6.65 33.60 -9.03
CA SER A 65 5.29 33.79 -8.50
C SER A 65 4.21 33.68 -9.58
N ALA A 66 4.51 34.15 -10.81
CA ALA A 66 3.58 34.06 -11.93
C ALA A 66 3.52 32.67 -12.57
N ARG A 67 4.36 31.72 -12.19
CA ARG A 67 4.22 30.34 -12.62
C ARG A 67 2.87 29.83 -12.15
N LYS A 68 1.98 29.49 -13.09
CA LYS A 68 0.74 28.81 -12.77
C LYS A 68 1.10 27.50 -12.04
N HIS A 69 0.95 27.49 -10.72
CA HIS A 69 0.89 26.24 -9.99
C HIS A 69 -0.41 25.57 -10.45
N TYR A 70 -0.28 24.59 -11.31
CA TYR A 70 -1.40 23.70 -11.57
C TYR A 70 -1.78 23.05 -10.23
N THR A 71 -2.88 23.51 -9.67
CA THR A 71 -3.43 22.92 -8.45
C THR A 71 -4.04 21.57 -8.84
N VAL A 72 -3.20 20.54 -8.82
CA VAL A 72 -3.63 19.14 -9.08
C VAL A 72 -4.69 18.71 -8.04
N LEU A 73 -4.74 19.38 -6.90
CA LEU A 73 -5.63 19.08 -5.79
C LEU A 73 -6.83 20.04 -5.78
N THR A 74 -7.73 19.86 -6.76
CA THR A 74 -9.03 20.55 -6.79
C THR A 74 -9.91 20.08 -5.64
N ASP A 75 -10.99 20.81 -5.33
CA ASP A 75 -11.92 20.43 -4.26
C ASP A 75 -12.63 19.09 -4.57
N GLU A 76 -12.93 18.80 -5.82
CA GLU A 76 -13.43 17.50 -6.27
C GLU A 76 -12.40 16.39 -6.00
N MET A 77 -11.12 16.67 -6.26
CA MET A 77 -10.04 15.71 -6.00
C MET A 77 -9.85 15.48 -4.50
N LYS A 78 -9.98 16.53 -3.67
CA LYS A 78 -9.95 16.39 -2.19
C LYS A 78 -11.11 15.53 -1.72
N ALA A 79 -12.34 15.79 -2.18
CA ALA A 79 -13.51 15.00 -1.82
C ALA A 79 -13.35 13.52 -2.21
N TYR A 80 -12.81 13.25 -3.40
CA TYR A 80 -12.51 11.90 -3.84
C TYR A 80 -11.45 11.22 -2.94
N VAL A 81 -10.35 11.93 -2.62
CA VAL A 81 -9.30 11.43 -1.74
C VAL A 81 -9.85 11.15 -0.34
N ASP A 82 -10.65 12.06 0.21
CA ASP A 82 -11.27 11.92 1.53
C ASP A 82 -12.18 10.69 1.57
N GLN A 83 -13.05 10.52 0.58
CA GLN A 83 -13.91 9.34 0.47
C GLN A 83 -13.08 8.04 0.44
N LYS A 84 -12.06 7.98 -0.42
CA LYS A 84 -11.23 6.76 -0.56
C LYS A 84 -10.41 6.46 0.70
N LEU A 85 -9.92 7.48 1.39
CA LEU A 85 -9.21 7.33 2.66
C LEU A 85 -10.14 6.89 3.79
N THR A 86 -11.29 7.56 3.95
CA THR A 86 -12.16 7.40 5.14
C THR A 86 -13.13 6.23 5.01
N GLN A 87 -13.77 6.07 3.86
CA GLN A 87 -14.80 5.04 3.66
C GLN A 87 -14.22 3.72 3.16
N GLU A 88 -13.27 3.80 2.19
CA GLU A 88 -12.67 2.62 1.57
C GLU A 88 -11.35 2.18 2.24
N GLN A 89 -10.79 3.03 3.11
CA GLN A 89 -9.51 2.80 3.79
C GLN A 89 -8.33 2.55 2.81
N TRP A 90 -8.38 3.12 1.59
CA TRP A 90 -7.28 3.01 0.64
C TRP A 90 -6.08 3.84 1.09
N SER A 91 -4.87 3.37 0.76
CA SER A 91 -3.66 4.18 0.99
C SER A 91 -3.49 5.23 -0.11
N PRO A 92 -2.74 6.32 0.14
CA PRO A 92 -2.38 7.29 -0.89
C PRO A 92 -1.79 6.67 -2.16
N GLU A 93 -0.96 5.63 -2.02
CA GLU A 93 -0.39 4.90 -3.16
C GLU A 93 -1.46 4.15 -3.97
N GLN A 94 -2.44 3.55 -3.30
CA GLN A 94 -3.55 2.87 -3.96
C GLN A 94 -4.46 3.86 -4.71
N ILE A 95 -4.74 5.01 -4.12
CA ILE A 95 -5.53 6.08 -4.75
C ILE A 95 -4.82 6.59 -6.00
N SER A 96 -3.53 6.93 -5.89
CA SER A 96 -2.71 7.43 -6.99
C SER A 96 -2.60 6.39 -8.12
N GLY A 97 -2.23 5.16 -7.76
CA GLY A 97 -2.01 4.08 -8.73
C GLY A 97 -3.29 3.66 -9.46
N ARG A 98 -4.42 3.58 -8.73
CA ARG A 98 -5.71 3.22 -9.31
C ARG A 98 -6.19 4.26 -10.33
N ARG A 99 -6.07 5.55 -10.04
CA ARG A 99 -6.42 6.60 -11.00
C ARG A 99 -5.59 6.50 -12.28
N ARG A 100 -4.29 6.22 -12.13
CA ARG A 100 -3.39 6.00 -13.27
C ARG A 100 -3.81 4.79 -14.09
N ALA A 101 -4.10 3.66 -13.44
CA ALA A 101 -4.53 2.44 -14.10
C ALA A 101 -5.85 2.62 -14.89
N LEU A 102 -6.72 3.53 -14.43
CA LEU A 102 -7.98 3.87 -15.11
C LEU A 102 -7.85 4.99 -16.16
N GLY A 103 -6.63 5.49 -16.43
CA GLY A 103 -6.42 6.61 -17.35
C GLY A 103 -7.01 7.95 -16.87
N LEU A 104 -7.37 8.07 -15.60
CA LEU A 104 -7.96 9.27 -15.02
C LEU A 104 -6.87 10.31 -14.68
N PRO A 105 -7.22 11.63 -14.59
CA PRO A 105 -6.30 12.67 -14.17
C PRO A 105 -5.55 12.25 -12.90
N GLY A 106 -4.20 12.25 -12.98
CA GLY A 106 -3.34 11.71 -11.95
C GLY A 106 -3.14 12.66 -10.77
N ILE A 107 -2.92 12.09 -9.60
CA ILE A 107 -2.41 12.77 -8.40
C ILE A 107 -1.32 11.91 -7.81
N SER A 108 -0.18 12.49 -7.40
CA SER A 108 0.88 11.72 -6.77
C SER A 108 0.52 11.35 -5.32
N HIS A 109 0.99 10.19 -4.86
CA HIS A 109 0.78 9.78 -3.47
C HIS A 109 1.43 10.76 -2.48
N GLU A 110 2.53 11.40 -2.85
CA GLU A 110 3.19 12.44 -2.05
C GLU A 110 2.30 13.67 -1.88
N THR A 111 1.59 14.09 -2.94
CA THR A 111 0.63 15.19 -2.86
C THR A 111 -0.52 14.84 -1.93
N ILE A 112 -1.00 13.58 -1.95
CA ILE A 112 -2.03 13.12 -1.02
C ILE A 112 -1.50 13.11 0.42
N TYR A 113 -0.29 12.61 0.68
CA TYR A 113 0.32 12.66 2.00
C TYR A 113 0.44 14.09 2.53
N ARG A 114 0.95 15.00 1.70
CA ARG A 114 1.06 16.42 2.06
C ARG A 114 -0.29 17.00 2.43
N TYR A 115 -1.32 16.77 1.63
CA TYR A 115 -2.69 17.19 1.90
C TYR A 115 -3.19 16.66 3.27
N VAL A 116 -3.05 15.37 3.53
CA VAL A 116 -3.49 14.75 4.79
C VAL A 116 -2.81 15.39 6.01
N TRP A 117 -1.52 15.72 5.91
CA TRP A 117 -0.78 16.36 7.00
C TRP A 117 -1.10 17.86 7.12
N GLU A 118 -1.32 18.57 6.02
CA GLU A 118 -1.77 19.97 6.04
C GLU A 118 -3.15 20.10 6.69
N GLU A 119 -4.09 19.24 6.35
CA GLU A 119 -5.43 19.21 6.97
C GLU A 119 -5.36 18.94 8.47
N LYS A 120 -4.46 18.05 8.92
CA LYS A 120 -4.20 17.84 10.35
C LYS A 120 -3.72 19.10 11.03
N HIS A 121 -2.73 19.79 10.44
CA HIS A 121 -2.08 20.95 11.05
C HIS A 121 -2.94 22.22 11.00
N LYS A 122 -3.65 22.45 9.88
CA LYS A 122 -4.45 23.66 9.68
C LYS A 122 -5.86 23.58 10.30
N TRP A 123 -6.49 22.41 10.19
CA TRP A 123 -7.92 22.26 10.48
C TRP A 123 -8.22 21.17 11.50
N GLY A 124 -7.21 20.49 12.03
CA GLY A 124 -7.39 19.40 12.98
C GLY A 124 -8.10 18.15 12.41
N LYS A 125 -8.33 18.09 11.09
CA LYS A 125 -9.03 16.96 10.47
C LYS A 125 -8.28 15.65 10.71
N PRO A 126 -8.96 14.56 11.10
CA PRO A 126 -8.33 13.32 11.51
C PRO A 126 -7.96 12.38 10.35
N LEU A 127 -7.82 12.88 9.11
CA LEU A 127 -7.52 12.06 7.91
C LEU A 127 -6.30 11.15 8.10
N TYR A 128 -5.27 11.61 8.82
CA TYR A 128 -4.08 10.82 9.12
C TYR A 128 -4.36 9.53 9.91
N LYS A 129 -5.49 9.46 10.64
CA LYS A 129 -5.92 8.26 11.39
C LYS A 129 -6.32 7.11 10.45
N HIS A 130 -6.65 7.40 9.20
CA HIS A 130 -6.98 6.42 8.17
C HIS A 130 -5.76 5.89 7.43
N LEU A 131 -4.58 6.49 7.64
CA LEU A 131 -3.33 5.94 7.11
C LEU A 131 -2.95 4.64 7.84
N ARG A 132 -2.36 3.68 7.11
CA ARG A 132 -2.04 2.34 7.63
C ARG A 132 -1.20 2.36 8.91
N HIS A 133 -0.18 3.21 8.96
CA HIS A 133 0.76 3.26 10.11
C HIS A 133 0.41 4.33 11.14
N ARG A 134 -0.48 5.27 10.83
CA ARG A 134 -0.96 6.31 11.76
C ARG A 134 0.15 7.03 12.54
N GLY A 135 1.38 7.10 11.99
CA GLY A 135 2.54 7.67 12.67
C GLY A 135 3.11 6.81 13.82
N ARG A 136 2.78 5.54 13.94
CA ARG A 136 3.31 4.65 14.99
C ARG A 136 4.72 4.20 14.67
N HIS A 137 5.60 4.24 15.67
CA HIS A 137 6.92 3.63 15.59
C HIS A 137 6.83 2.08 15.54
N TYR A 138 7.74 1.49 14.77
CA TYR A 138 7.86 0.03 14.68
C TYR A 138 8.58 -0.50 15.92
N ASN A 139 7.90 -1.33 16.70
CA ASN A 139 8.53 -2.03 17.83
C ASN A 139 9.03 -3.41 17.37
N LYS A 140 10.35 -3.65 17.46
CA LYS A 140 10.93 -4.98 17.28
C LYS A 140 10.38 -5.93 18.36
N ARG A 141 9.81 -7.05 17.94
CA ARG A 141 9.37 -8.10 18.86
C ARG A 141 10.48 -9.12 19.03
N GLY A 142 10.90 -9.30 20.28
CA GLY A 142 11.60 -10.50 20.73
C GLY A 142 10.65 -11.28 21.62
N SER A 143 10.31 -12.53 21.27
CA SER A 143 9.83 -13.51 22.24
C SER A 143 10.02 -14.91 21.66
N SER A 144 10.66 -15.76 22.45
CA SER A 144 10.82 -17.18 22.20
C SER A 144 9.64 -17.93 22.82
N TYR A 145 8.79 -18.53 22.01
CA TYR A 145 7.80 -19.50 22.49
C TYR A 145 8.17 -20.88 21.95
N LYS A 146 8.45 -21.84 22.82
CA LYS A 146 8.62 -23.24 22.43
C LYS A 146 7.22 -23.80 22.13
N SER A 147 6.88 -23.95 20.86
CA SER A 147 5.66 -24.63 20.41
C SER A 147 5.89 -26.15 20.45
N ARG A 148 4.96 -26.89 21.04
CA ARG A 148 4.84 -28.34 20.81
C ARG A 148 4.52 -28.56 19.33
N GLY A 149 5.30 -29.43 18.67
CA GLY A 149 5.12 -29.68 17.23
C GLY A 149 3.72 -30.27 16.91
N ILE A 150 3.18 -29.94 15.75
CA ILE A 150 1.96 -30.55 15.20
C ILE A 150 2.35 -31.93 14.64
N LEU A 151 1.65 -32.98 15.06
CA LEU A 151 1.91 -34.34 14.64
C LEU A 151 1.57 -34.51 13.14
N GLY A 152 2.46 -35.15 12.37
CA GLY A 152 2.25 -35.45 10.95
C GLY A 152 2.28 -34.21 10.04
N ARG A 153 2.88 -33.09 10.48
CA ARG A 153 3.05 -31.89 9.65
C ARG A 153 4.06 -32.12 8.53
N VAL A 154 3.79 -31.55 7.36
CA VAL A 154 4.72 -31.47 6.24
C VAL A 154 5.32 -30.04 6.24
N GLY A 155 6.64 -29.94 6.24
CA GLY A 155 7.33 -28.65 6.26
C GLY A 155 7.24 -27.92 4.91
N ILE A 156 7.40 -26.60 4.95
CA ILE A 156 7.32 -25.73 3.77
C ILE A 156 8.42 -26.05 2.75
N GLU A 157 9.51 -26.68 3.15
CA GLU A 157 10.61 -27.11 2.29
C GLU A 157 10.19 -28.18 1.27
N GLN A 158 9.09 -28.90 1.55
CA GLN A 158 8.49 -29.88 0.64
C GLN A 158 7.40 -29.28 -0.26
N ARG A 159 7.10 -27.99 -0.09
CA ARG A 159 6.09 -27.31 -0.89
C ARG A 159 6.61 -27.12 -2.32
N PRO A 160 5.78 -27.42 -3.36
CA PRO A 160 6.16 -27.23 -4.75
C PRO A 160 6.59 -25.78 -5.05
N ALA A 161 7.68 -25.60 -5.79
CA ALA A 161 8.24 -24.28 -6.11
C ALA A 161 7.25 -23.34 -6.82
N VAL A 162 6.35 -23.88 -7.64
CA VAL A 162 5.29 -23.14 -8.35
C VAL A 162 4.42 -22.29 -7.40
N VAL A 163 4.30 -22.69 -6.13
CA VAL A 163 3.53 -21.93 -5.11
C VAL A 163 4.18 -20.58 -4.84
N ASP A 164 5.52 -20.50 -4.94
CA ASP A 164 6.27 -19.25 -4.69
C ASP A 164 6.19 -18.28 -5.86
N GLU A 165 5.93 -18.78 -7.07
CA GLU A 165 5.70 -17.96 -8.26
C GLU A 165 4.40 -17.16 -8.20
N LYS A 166 3.41 -17.60 -7.38
CA LYS A 166 2.09 -16.95 -7.22
C LYS A 166 1.37 -16.76 -8.55
N CYS A 167 1.45 -17.76 -9.44
CA CYS A 167 0.97 -17.69 -10.81
C CYS A 167 -0.36 -18.43 -11.06
N ARG A 168 -0.88 -19.12 -10.05
CA ARG A 168 -2.14 -19.89 -10.13
C ARG A 168 -3.03 -19.67 -8.91
N PHE A 169 -4.34 -19.66 -9.15
CA PHE A 169 -5.35 -19.66 -8.10
C PHE A 169 -5.37 -21.00 -7.35
N GLY A 170 -5.71 -20.94 -6.04
CA GLY A 170 -5.88 -22.13 -5.21
C GLY A 170 -4.65 -22.53 -4.40
N ASP A 171 -3.56 -21.77 -4.47
CA ASP A 171 -2.46 -21.83 -3.51
C ASP A 171 -2.75 -20.84 -2.37
N LEU A 172 -3.14 -21.36 -1.21
CA LEU A 172 -3.72 -20.57 -0.12
C LEU A 172 -2.75 -20.38 1.04
N GLU A 173 -2.92 -19.30 1.78
CA GLU A 173 -2.35 -19.10 3.12
C GLU A 173 -3.49 -18.95 4.13
N ILE A 174 -3.44 -19.71 5.24
CA ILE A 174 -4.40 -19.62 6.33
C ILE A 174 -3.75 -19.05 7.59
N ASP A 175 -4.50 -18.23 8.34
CA ASP A 175 -4.07 -17.67 9.61
C ASP A 175 -5.26 -17.34 10.51
N THR A 176 -4.98 -16.98 11.76
CA THR A 176 -5.98 -16.55 12.72
C THR A 176 -5.66 -15.19 13.32
N ILE A 177 -6.68 -14.34 13.44
CA ILE A 177 -6.58 -13.04 14.10
C ILE A 177 -7.35 -13.11 15.40
N VAL A 178 -6.65 -13.00 16.52
CA VAL A 178 -7.23 -13.17 17.87
C VAL A 178 -7.75 -11.84 18.39
N GLY A 179 -8.95 -11.86 18.99
CA GLY A 179 -9.57 -10.75 19.69
C GLY A 179 -9.05 -10.52 21.12
N LYS A 180 -9.73 -9.65 21.86
CA LYS A 180 -9.44 -9.40 23.29
C LYS A 180 -9.59 -10.70 24.08
N ASN A 181 -8.72 -10.87 25.08
CA ASN A 181 -8.75 -12.05 26.00
C ASN A 181 -8.64 -13.40 25.29
N ARG A 182 -8.13 -13.43 24.05
CA ARG A 182 -8.02 -14.65 23.22
C ARG A 182 -9.34 -15.38 22.97
N ARG A 183 -10.47 -14.73 23.23
CA ARG A 183 -11.81 -15.20 22.90
C ARG A 183 -12.22 -14.65 21.54
N ASN A 184 -13.00 -15.41 20.81
CA ASN A 184 -13.41 -15.13 19.44
C ASN A 184 -12.24 -14.82 18.51
N VAL A 185 -12.21 -15.49 17.42
CA VAL A 185 -11.10 -15.46 16.46
C VAL A 185 -11.68 -15.21 15.08
N ILE A 186 -10.94 -14.53 14.23
CA ILE A 186 -11.25 -14.42 12.82
C ILE A 186 -10.25 -15.29 12.07
N MET A 187 -10.73 -16.32 11.40
CA MET A 187 -9.96 -17.09 10.44
C MET A 187 -9.84 -16.28 9.15
N THR A 188 -8.65 -16.21 8.61
CA THR A 188 -8.36 -15.59 7.32
C THR A 188 -7.74 -16.62 6.38
N ILE A 189 -8.27 -16.73 5.18
CA ILE A 189 -7.71 -17.54 4.10
C ILE A 189 -7.45 -16.62 2.92
N ASN A 190 -6.20 -16.55 2.47
CA ASN A 190 -5.79 -15.64 1.42
C ASN A 190 -5.23 -16.43 0.23
N ASP A 191 -5.77 -16.21 -0.96
CA ASP A 191 -5.20 -16.77 -2.18
C ASP A 191 -3.91 -16.03 -2.57
N ARG A 192 -2.84 -16.77 -2.83
CA ARG A 192 -1.51 -16.20 -3.03
C ARG A 192 -1.39 -15.44 -4.34
N GLU A 193 -2.11 -15.86 -5.36
CA GLU A 193 -2.09 -15.21 -6.67
C GLU A 193 -2.93 -13.92 -6.69
N SER A 194 -4.22 -14.03 -6.45
CA SER A 194 -5.17 -12.91 -6.55
C SER A 194 -5.14 -11.98 -5.32
N GLY A 195 -4.72 -12.51 -4.17
CA GLY A 195 -4.86 -11.85 -2.87
C GLY A 195 -6.32 -11.76 -2.42
N PHE A 196 -7.18 -12.59 -2.99
CA PHE A 196 -8.56 -12.71 -2.55
C PHE A 196 -8.61 -13.28 -1.14
N LEU A 197 -9.39 -12.64 -0.29
CA LEU A 197 -9.49 -12.94 1.13
C LEU A 197 -10.86 -13.56 1.45
N ILE A 198 -10.85 -14.67 2.16
CA ILE A 198 -12.02 -15.24 2.82
C ILE A 198 -11.83 -15.08 4.33
N MET A 199 -12.88 -14.61 5.02
CA MET A 199 -12.87 -14.43 6.45
C MET A 199 -14.06 -15.16 7.09
N ARG A 200 -13.83 -15.77 8.26
CA ARG A 200 -14.90 -16.39 9.06
C ARG A 200 -14.68 -16.10 10.54
N LYS A 201 -15.74 -15.76 11.26
CA LYS A 201 -15.71 -15.66 12.71
C LYS A 201 -15.74 -17.06 13.33
N LEU A 202 -14.86 -17.29 14.30
CA LEU A 202 -14.80 -18.54 15.06
C LEU A 202 -15.07 -18.24 16.53
N PRO A 203 -15.76 -19.14 17.25
CA PRO A 203 -16.03 -18.97 18.69
C PRO A 203 -14.76 -19.05 19.53
N SER A 204 -13.81 -19.86 19.11
CA SER A 204 -12.55 -20.09 19.82
C SER A 204 -11.38 -20.30 18.86
N LYS A 205 -10.16 -20.38 19.42
CA LYS A 205 -8.94 -20.73 18.69
C LYS A 205 -8.66 -22.25 18.69
N GLU A 206 -9.69 -23.07 18.82
CA GLU A 206 -9.57 -24.50 18.80
C GLU A 206 -9.51 -25.06 17.39
N ALA A 207 -8.92 -26.26 17.27
CA ALA A 207 -8.66 -26.85 15.96
C ALA A 207 -9.92 -27.34 15.24
N GLU A 208 -10.91 -27.85 15.97
CA GLU A 208 -12.14 -28.37 15.37
C GLU A 208 -12.99 -27.27 14.70
N PRO A 209 -13.37 -26.17 15.39
CA PRO A 209 -14.11 -25.08 14.77
C PRO A 209 -13.37 -24.45 13.57
N LEU A 210 -12.04 -24.40 13.63
CA LEU A 210 -11.23 -23.89 12.51
C LEU A 210 -11.30 -24.83 11.31
N ALA A 211 -11.16 -26.15 11.54
CA ALA A 211 -11.21 -27.14 10.46
C ALA A 211 -12.57 -27.16 9.77
N GLU A 212 -13.65 -27.17 10.55
CA GLU A 212 -15.03 -27.12 10.02
C GLU A 212 -15.28 -25.87 9.19
N ALA A 213 -14.90 -24.68 9.71
CA ALA A 213 -15.08 -23.42 9.02
C ALA A 213 -14.24 -23.33 7.73
N ALA A 214 -13.00 -23.82 7.74
CA ALA A 214 -12.14 -23.87 6.57
C ALA A 214 -12.71 -24.77 5.47
N ILE A 215 -13.16 -25.98 5.87
CA ILE A 215 -13.80 -26.93 4.94
C ILE A 215 -15.07 -26.34 4.36
N ALA A 216 -15.96 -25.79 5.19
CA ALA A 216 -17.20 -25.18 4.73
C ALA A 216 -16.96 -24.01 3.75
N ALA A 217 -16.00 -23.14 4.05
CA ALA A 217 -15.68 -21.99 3.22
C ALA A 217 -15.07 -22.37 1.85
N LEU A 218 -14.28 -23.44 1.80
CA LEU A 218 -13.52 -23.82 0.59
C LEU A 218 -14.17 -24.95 -0.22
N LYS A 219 -15.11 -25.71 0.36
CA LYS A 219 -15.81 -26.82 -0.32
C LYS A 219 -16.40 -26.44 -1.67
N PRO A 220 -17.00 -25.24 -1.87
CA PRO A 220 -17.57 -24.86 -3.16
C PRO A 220 -16.54 -24.78 -4.30
N ILE A 221 -15.27 -24.50 -3.98
CA ILE A 221 -14.17 -24.34 -4.95
C ILE A 221 -13.14 -25.48 -4.86
N ARG A 222 -13.47 -26.58 -4.22
CA ARG A 222 -12.53 -27.67 -3.94
C ARG A 222 -11.73 -28.15 -5.16
N LYS A 223 -12.32 -28.11 -6.35
CA LYS A 223 -11.66 -28.56 -7.59
C LYS A 223 -10.50 -27.67 -8.03
N GLU A 224 -10.47 -26.43 -7.55
CA GLU A 224 -9.50 -25.41 -7.91
C GLU A 224 -8.40 -25.23 -6.83
N LEU A 225 -8.46 -26.04 -5.75
CA LEU A 225 -7.49 -25.95 -4.66
C LEU A 225 -6.28 -26.83 -4.94
N HIS A 226 -5.10 -26.31 -4.61
CA HIS A 226 -3.82 -27.00 -4.77
C HIS A 226 -3.12 -27.17 -3.42
N THR A 227 -2.75 -26.06 -2.80
CA THR A 227 -1.99 -26.09 -1.55
C THR A 227 -2.52 -25.10 -0.52
N MET A 228 -2.25 -25.37 0.75
CA MET A 228 -2.49 -24.43 1.85
C MET A 228 -1.24 -24.33 2.72
N THR A 229 -0.83 -23.13 3.07
CA THR A 229 0.28 -22.88 3.99
C THR A 229 -0.24 -22.30 5.30
N ALA A 230 0.10 -22.95 6.43
CA ALA A 230 -0.26 -22.53 7.78
C ALA A 230 1.01 -22.22 8.61
N ASP A 231 0.84 -21.59 9.78
CA ASP A 231 1.90 -21.55 10.80
C ASP A 231 1.84 -22.80 11.70
N ASN A 232 2.74 -22.81 12.70
CA ASN A 232 2.80 -23.92 13.64
C ASN A 232 1.86 -23.73 14.86
N GLY A 233 0.76 -23.00 14.70
CA GLY A 233 -0.26 -22.83 15.72
C GLY A 233 -1.02 -24.10 15.99
N THR A 234 -1.34 -24.39 17.26
CA THR A 234 -2.06 -25.60 17.67
C THR A 234 -3.46 -25.68 17.09
N GLU A 235 -4.04 -24.57 16.66
CA GLU A 235 -5.31 -24.48 15.94
C GLU A 235 -5.31 -25.21 14.58
N PHE A 236 -4.14 -25.50 14.03
CA PHE A 236 -3.98 -26.24 12.77
C PHE A 236 -3.71 -27.73 12.97
N SER A 237 -3.87 -28.26 14.18
CA SER A 237 -3.63 -29.70 14.47
C SER A 237 -4.57 -30.64 13.72
N ARG A 238 -5.74 -30.17 13.28
CA ARG A 238 -6.69 -30.91 12.43
C ARG A 238 -6.42 -30.73 10.90
N HIS A 239 -5.21 -30.33 10.52
CA HIS A 239 -4.84 -30.12 9.12
C HIS A 239 -5.10 -31.33 8.21
N GLN A 240 -4.91 -32.56 8.71
CA GLN A 240 -5.16 -33.77 7.94
C GLN A 240 -6.65 -33.93 7.58
N GLN A 241 -7.56 -33.52 8.49
CA GLN A 241 -9.02 -33.49 8.21
C GLN A 241 -9.33 -32.50 7.09
N ILE A 242 -8.73 -31.30 7.12
CA ILE A 242 -8.88 -30.28 6.06
C ILE A 242 -8.32 -30.82 4.74
N ALA A 243 -7.09 -31.35 4.75
CA ALA A 243 -6.44 -31.90 3.56
C ALA A 243 -7.26 -32.99 2.87
N LYS A 244 -7.78 -33.95 3.65
CA LYS A 244 -8.64 -35.03 3.14
C LYS A 244 -9.97 -34.52 2.58
N ALA A 245 -10.65 -33.61 3.28
CA ALA A 245 -11.95 -33.09 2.88
C ALA A 245 -11.86 -32.24 1.61
N LEU A 246 -10.81 -31.45 1.48
CA LEU A 246 -10.60 -30.52 0.37
C LEU A 246 -9.75 -31.11 -0.76
N ARG A 247 -9.07 -32.26 -0.54
CA ARG A 247 -8.14 -32.91 -1.48
C ARG A 247 -7.01 -31.97 -1.90
N MET A 248 -6.33 -31.38 -0.92
CA MET A 248 -5.23 -30.46 -1.13
C MET A 248 -4.10 -30.74 -0.15
N ASP A 249 -2.89 -30.35 -0.49
CA ASP A 249 -1.74 -30.47 0.38
C ASP A 249 -1.62 -29.30 1.34
N ILE A 250 -1.22 -29.60 2.60
CA ILE A 250 -1.04 -28.56 3.64
C ILE A 250 0.41 -28.56 4.12
N PHE A 251 1.02 -27.39 4.02
CA PHE A 251 2.41 -27.16 4.40
C PHE A 251 2.50 -26.20 5.58
N PHE A 252 3.53 -26.37 6.42
CA PHE A 252 3.77 -25.57 7.61
C PHE A 252 5.02 -24.73 7.45
N ALA A 253 4.91 -23.43 7.68
CA ALA A 253 6.04 -22.52 7.70
C ALA A 253 7.06 -22.91 8.79
N ARG A 254 8.31 -22.61 8.57
CA ARG A 254 9.34 -22.81 9.59
C ARG A 254 9.09 -21.92 10.82
N PRO A 255 9.39 -22.40 12.01
CA PRO A 255 9.32 -21.55 13.20
C PRO A 255 10.16 -20.28 13.02
N TYR A 256 9.62 -19.12 13.42
CA TYR A 256 10.25 -17.80 13.33
C TYR A 256 10.49 -17.24 11.92
N HIS A 257 10.03 -17.91 10.86
CA HIS A 257 10.16 -17.47 9.47
C HIS A 257 8.85 -16.85 8.97
N SER A 258 8.40 -15.75 9.61
CA SER A 258 7.12 -15.08 9.24
C SER A 258 7.08 -14.61 7.78
N TRP A 259 8.23 -14.33 7.18
CA TRP A 259 8.32 -13.92 5.76
C TRP A 259 7.89 -15.00 4.76
N GLU A 260 7.91 -16.28 5.15
CA GLU A 260 7.41 -17.39 4.33
C GLU A 260 5.88 -17.31 4.09
N ARG A 261 5.17 -16.51 4.91
CA ARG A 261 3.74 -16.20 4.84
C ARG A 261 3.47 -14.70 4.69
N GLY A 262 4.24 -14.04 3.85
CA GLY A 262 4.16 -12.59 3.66
C GLY A 262 2.79 -12.10 3.15
N ALA A 263 2.02 -12.94 2.45
CA ALA A 263 0.68 -12.60 2.01
C ALA A 263 -0.27 -12.47 3.21
N ASN A 264 -0.21 -13.40 4.17
CA ASN A 264 -1.00 -13.35 5.40
C ASN A 264 -0.63 -12.15 6.28
N GLU A 265 0.66 -11.89 6.48
CA GLU A 265 1.10 -10.76 7.31
C GLU A 265 0.55 -9.43 6.75
N ASN A 266 0.67 -9.23 5.44
CA ASN A 266 0.12 -8.06 4.78
C ASN A 266 -1.41 -7.98 4.90
N THR A 267 -2.10 -9.09 4.65
CA THR A 267 -3.58 -9.15 4.68
C THR A 267 -4.09 -8.95 6.10
N ASN A 268 -3.50 -9.60 7.09
CA ASN A 268 -3.85 -9.41 8.50
C ASN A 268 -3.62 -7.96 8.95
N GLY A 269 -2.58 -7.30 8.43
CA GLY A 269 -2.36 -5.86 8.63
C GLY A 269 -3.50 -5.00 8.05
N LEU A 270 -4.13 -5.41 6.95
CA LEU A 270 -5.30 -4.73 6.39
C LEU A 270 -6.55 -4.99 7.23
N VAL A 271 -6.78 -6.23 7.63
CA VAL A 271 -7.90 -6.60 8.52
C VAL A 271 -7.83 -5.82 9.83
N ARG A 272 -6.62 -5.63 10.37
CA ARG A 272 -6.37 -4.85 11.60
C ARG A 272 -6.62 -3.34 11.47
N GLN A 273 -6.83 -2.81 10.28
CA GLN A 273 -7.32 -1.44 10.12
C GLN A 273 -8.79 -1.31 10.56
N TYR A 274 -9.58 -2.36 10.39
CA TYR A 274 -10.98 -2.43 10.77
C TYR A 274 -11.17 -3.06 12.16
N PHE A 275 -10.53 -4.18 12.42
CA PHE A 275 -10.59 -4.91 13.69
C PHE A 275 -9.31 -4.68 14.48
N ILE A 276 -9.27 -3.59 15.21
CA ILE A 276 -8.07 -3.12 15.92
C ILE A 276 -7.61 -4.16 16.94
N LYS A 277 -6.29 -4.28 17.12
CA LYS A 277 -5.72 -5.18 18.14
C LYS A 277 -6.24 -4.82 19.53
N GLY A 278 -6.75 -5.83 20.26
CA GLY A 278 -7.32 -5.64 21.59
C GLY A 278 -8.82 -5.31 21.59
N SER A 279 -9.47 -5.18 20.41
CA SER A 279 -10.94 -5.07 20.36
C SER A 279 -11.63 -6.39 20.69
N ASP A 280 -12.84 -6.29 21.21
CA ASP A 280 -13.67 -7.44 21.56
C ASP A 280 -14.39 -7.97 20.31
N PHE A 281 -13.94 -9.14 19.83
CA PHE A 281 -14.56 -9.78 18.66
C PHE A 281 -15.90 -10.46 18.99
N GLY A 282 -16.28 -10.55 20.26
CA GLY A 282 -17.63 -11.00 20.63
C GLY A 282 -18.72 -10.10 20.08
N LYS A 283 -18.44 -8.78 20.01
CA LYS A 283 -19.37 -7.76 19.51
C LYS A 283 -19.42 -7.65 17.98
N ILE A 284 -18.53 -8.33 17.26
CA ILE A 284 -18.47 -8.32 15.79
C ILE A 284 -19.45 -9.37 15.26
N THR A 285 -20.29 -8.97 14.33
CA THR A 285 -21.25 -9.86 13.64
C THR A 285 -20.63 -10.45 12.37
N ASP A 286 -21.22 -11.52 11.83
CA ASP A 286 -20.83 -12.06 10.52
C ASP A 286 -21.07 -11.04 9.39
N LYS A 287 -22.04 -10.15 9.53
CA LYS A 287 -22.27 -9.04 8.61
C LYS A 287 -21.08 -8.07 8.59
N ASP A 288 -20.51 -7.76 9.76
CA ASP A 288 -19.31 -6.91 9.85
C ASP A 288 -18.10 -7.60 9.20
N ILE A 289 -17.95 -8.93 9.40
CA ILE A 289 -16.87 -9.72 8.76
C ILE A 289 -17.01 -9.67 7.24
N ASN A 290 -18.20 -9.91 6.71
CA ASN A 290 -18.46 -9.91 5.27
C ASN A 290 -18.22 -8.51 4.67
N MET A 291 -18.71 -7.45 5.32
CA MET A 291 -18.48 -6.06 4.88
C MET A 291 -16.98 -5.74 4.80
N VAL A 292 -16.19 -6.15 5.78
CA VAL A 292 -14.74 -5.92 5.78
C VAL A 292 -14.05 -6.78 4.72
N GLN A 293 -14.45 -8.03 4.57
CA GLN A 293 -13.98 -8.93 3.50
C GLN A 293 -14.20 -8.28 2.13
N ASP A 294 -15.39 -7.76 1.86
CA ASP A 294 -15.73 -7.11 0.60
C ASP A 294 -14.88 -5.86 0.37
N LYS A 295 -14.73 -5.00 1.38
CA LYS A 295 -13.86 -3.81 1.28
C LYS A 295 -12.42 -4.19 0.96
N ILE A 296 -11.88 -5.25 1.56
CA ILE A 296 -10.50 -5.70 1.32
C ILE A 296 -10.36 -6.34 -0.07
N ASN A 297 -11.37 -7.09 -0.53
CA ASN A 297 -11.38 -7.73 -1.85
C ASN A 297 -11.62 -6.73 -2.99
N ASN A 298 -12.24 -5.59 -2.71
CA ASN A 298 -12.41 -4.47 -3.64
C ASN A 298 -11.34 -3.37 -3.47
N ARG A 299 -10.26 -3.65 -2.72
CA ARG A 299 -9.16 -2.72 -2.52
C ARG A 299 -8.06 -2.93 -3.56
N PRO A 300 -7.63 -1.89 -4.31
CA PRO A 300 -6.57 -2.02 -5.32
C PRO A 300 -5.26 -2.57 -4.76
N ARG A 301 -4.57 -3.40 -5.55
CA ARG A 301 -3.28 -4.00 -5.17
C ARG A 301 -2.20 -3.61 -6.16
N LYS A 302 -1.11 -3.03 -5.68
CA LYS A 302 0.03 -2.64 -6.52
C LYS A 302 0.56 -3.81 -7.35
N ARG A 303 0.66 -5.00 -6.75
CA ARG A 303 1.14 -6.22 -7.43
C ARG A 303 0.19 -6.77 -8.51
N LEU A 304 -1.05 -6.26 -8.57
CA LEU A 304 -2.05 -6.57 -9.60
C LEU A 304 -2.27 -5.34 -10.51
N ASP A 305 -1.25 -4.52 -10.72
CA ASP A 305 -1.33 -3.28 -11.50
C ASP A 305 -2.50 -2.38 -11.07
N PHE A 306 -2.73 -2.32 -9.76
CA PHE A 306 -3.82 -1.59 -9.12
C PHE A 306 -5.24 -2.07 -9.49
N MET A 307 -5.38 -3.28 -10.02
CA MET A 307 -6.65 -3.99 -10.00
C MET A 307 -6.99 -4.44 -8.58
N THR A 308 -8.27 -4.64 -8.33
CA THR A 308 -8.74 -5.29 -7.10
C THR A 308 -8.66 -6.81 -7.24
N PRO A 309 -8.57 -7.59 -6.14
CA PRO A 309 -8.67 -9.04 -6.18
C PRO A 309 -9.89 -9.55 -6.95
N VAL A 310 -11.05 -8.90 -6.77
CA VAL A 310 -12.29 -9.24 -7.48
C VAL A 310 -12.16 -9.01 -8.99
N GLU A 311 -11.61 -7.88 -9.41
CA GLU A 311 -11.40 -7.58 -10.84
C GLU A 311 -10.41 -8.54 -11.47
N PHE A 312 -9.30 -8.84 -10.77
CA PHE A 312 -8.30 -9.79 -11.23
C PHE A 312 -8.91 -11.18 -11.46
N ILE A 313 -9.69 -11.68 -10.49
CA ILE A 313 -10.37 -12.97 -10.63
C ILE A 313 -11.37 -12.95 -11.80
N LYS A 314 -12.14 -11.89 -11.95
CA LYS A 314 -13.08 -11.75 -13.07
C LYS A 314 -12.35 -11.72 -14.42
N GLN A 315 -11.25 -11.01 -14.51
CA GLN A 315 -10.49 -10.89 -15.75
C GLN A 315 -9.81 -12.21 -16.14
N LYS A 316 -9.13 -12.86 -15.17
CA LYS A 316 -8.34 -14.07 -15.44
C LYS A 316 -9.17 -15.35 -15.47
N TYR A 317 -10.19 -15.44 -14.61
CA TYR A 317 -10.98 -16.64 -14.36
C TYR A 317 -12.48 -16.46 -14.61
N GLY A 318 -12.88 -15.44 -15.38
CA GLY A 318 -14.30 -15.10 -15.60
C GLY A 318 -15.14 -16.23 -16.19
N GLU A 319 -14.53 -17.12 -16.97
CA GLU A 319 -15.18 -18.30 -17.53
C GLU A 319 -15.26 -19.48 -16.57
N ASN A 320 -14.45 -19.50 -15.51
CA ASN A 320 -14.46 -20.55 -14.51
C ASN A 320 -15.61 -20.34 -13.51
N LYS A 321 -16.74 -21.00 -13.77
CA LYS A 321 -17.94 -20.92 -12.92
C LYS A 321 -17.68 -21.30 -11.46
N THR A 322 -16.69 -22.12 -11.17
CA THR A 322 -16.35 -22.57 -9.82
C THR A 322 -15.67 -21.45 -9.03
N ILE A 323 -14.64 -20.81 -9.61
CA ILE A 323 -13.93 -19.70 -8.96
C ILE A 323 -14.85 -18.49 -8.79
N ILE A 324 -15.65 -18.18 -9.81
CA ILE A 324 -16.60 -17.04 -9.76
C ILE A 324 -17.66 -17.19 -8.66
N LYS A 325 -17.98 -18.39 -8.22
CA LYS A 325 -18.87 -18.59 -7.06
C LYS A 325 -18.33 -17.93 -5.78
N LEU A 326 -17.00 -17.83 -5.60
CA LEU A 326 -16.42 -17.12 -4.45
C LEU A 326 -16.84 -15.65 -4.36
N LEU A 327 -17.11 -15.01 -5.49
CA LEU A 327 -17.46 -13.59 -5.54
C LEU A 327 -18.91 -13.33 -5.06
N ARG A 328 -19.67 -14.39 -4.76
CA ARG A 328 -21.05 -14.33 -4.28
C ARG A 328 -21.20 -14.54 -2.76
N TYR A 329 -20.08 -14.83 -2.08
CA TYR A 329 -19.98 -15.02 -0.64
C TYR A 329 -19.21 -13.86 -0.02
#